data_460f60331e3757a3c69782a3e910fa1e
#
_entry.id   460f60331e3757a3c69782a3e910fa1e
#
_cell.length_a   1.000
_cell.length_b   1.000
_cell.length_c   1.000
_cell.angle_alpha   90.00
_cell.angle_beta   90.00
_cell.angle_gamma   90.00
#
_symmetry.space_group_name_H-M   'P 1'
#
loop_
_entity.id
_entity.type
_entity.pdbx_description
1 polymer ?
#
loop_
_entity_poly.entity_id
_entity_poly.type
_entity_poly.pdbx_seq_one_letter_code
_entity_poly.pdbx_strand_id
1 'polypeptide(L)'
;MNFSALGYFFAKAMYEKNSIPVGLINSSWGGTPVEAWISEEGLKEFPKYINDKRQYEDDAYLKSIKQTEGLSFYRWNTSLYRGDAGLHEATPWYAANYNDKDWKTVDLFSTDWGTNGLNPINGSHWFRKEVEVPQDWNGKEATLRLGCIVDADSVYVNGTFVGTISYQYPPRIYTIPAGVLKAGKNTVTIRLISNNGYPHFVKEKPCLLYTSPS
;
A
#
# COMPACT_ATOMS: atom_id res chain seq x y z
N MET A 1 -20.34 7.81 -0.04
CA MET A 1 -20.22 8.64 1.17
C MET A 1 -19.70 7.72 2.26
N ASN A 2 -18.44 7.89 2.71
CA ASN A 2 -17.86 7.05 3.76
C ASN A 2 -18.23 7.63 5.11
N PHE A 3 -19.24 7.08 5.77
CA PHE A 3 -19.65 7.46 7.10
C PHE A 3 -19.24 6.39 8.12
N SER A 4 -18.98 6.79 9.37
CA SER A 4 -18.63 5.85 10.44
C SER A 4 -19.80 4.93 10.76
N ALA A 5 -19.62 3.61 10.54
CA ALA A 5 -20.62 2.61 10.95
C ALA A 5 -20.90 2.67 12.46
N LEU A 6 -19.85 2.85 13.28
CA LEU A 6 -19.98 2.99 14.73
C LEU A 6 -20.81 4.24 15.09
N GLY A 7 -20.55 5.38 14.44
CA GLY A 7 -21.34 6.60 14.63
C GLY A 7 -22.81 6.40 14.28
N TYR A 8 -23.09 5.73 13.17
CA TYR A 8 -24.45 5.40 12.76
C TYR A 8 -25.19 4.56 13.80
N PHE A 9 -24.60 3.44 14.23
CA PHE A 9 -25.25 2.56 15.23
C PHE A 9 -25.40 3.22 16.58
N PHE A 10 -24.46 4.07 17.00
CA PHE A 10 -24.60 4.88 18.21
C PHE A 10 -25.80 5.84 18.12
N ALA A 11 -25.90 6.60 17.03
CA ALA A 11 -27.01 7.53 16.82
C ALA A 11 -28.35 6.81 16.74
N LYS A 12 -28.40 5.67 16.06
CA LYS A 12 -29.60 4.83 15.99
C LYS A 12 -30.05 4.37 17.37
N ALA A 13 -29.15 3.84 18.19
CA ALA A 13 -29.46 3.39 19.55
C ALA A 13 -29.94 4.55 20.45
N MET A 14 -29.34 5.74 20.30
CA MET A 14 -29.77 6.94 21.03
C MET A 14 -31.16 7.42 20.62
N TYR A 15 -31.46 7.39 19.31
CA TYR A 15 -32.77 7.73 18.79
C TYR A 15 -33.86 6.75 19.26
N GLU A 16 -33.60 5.45 19.13
CA GLU A 16 -34.54 4.40 19.54
C GLU A 16 -34.86 4.44 21.03
N LYS A 17 -33.85 4.79 21.88
CA LYS A 17 -34.03 4.87 23.33
C LYS A 17 -34.74 6.14 23.79
N ASN A 18 -34.47 7.27 23.14
CA ASN A 18 -34.88 8.58 23.67
C ASN A 18 -35.91 9.30 22.77
N SER A 19 -36.17 8.79 21.56
CA SER A 19 -37.01 9.44 20.54
C SER A 19 -36.57 10.87 20.17
N ILE A 20 -35.26 11.18 20.32
CA ILE A 20 -34.67 12.47 20.00
C ILE A 20 -33.86 12.37 18.72
N PRO A 21 -34.07 13.22 17.69
CA PRO A 21 -33.24 13.26 16.51
C PRO A 21 -31.79 13.49 16.85
N VAL A 22 -30.90 12.66 16.26
CA VAL A 22 -29.43 12.72 16.46
C VAL A 22 -28.75 13.11 15.18
N GLY A 23 -28.11 14.26 15.17
CA GLY A 23 -27.22 14.70 14.10
C GLY A 23 -25.80 14.13 14.32
N LEU A 24 -25.17 13.70 13.24
CA LEU A 24 -23.79 13.20 13.28
C LEU A 24 -22.90 14.05 12.39
N ILE A 25 -21.77 14.50 12.95
CA ILE A 25 -20.71 15.19 12.20
C ILE A 25 -19.48 14.27 12.17
N ASN A 26 -19.09 13.85 10.98
CA ASN A 26 -17.84 13.08 10.81
C ASN A 26 -16.70 14.03 10.46
N SER A 27 -15.83 14.27 11.43
CA SER A 27 -14.62 15.09 11.30
C SER A 27 -13.33 14.25 11.39
N SER A 28 -13.43 12.93 11.13
CA SER A 28 -12.29 12.02 11.22
C SER A 28 -11.33 12.24 10.05
N TRP A 29 -10.18 12.83 10.34
CA TRP A 29 -9.08 12.99 9.39
C TRP A 29 -7.79 12.44 10.01
N GLY A 30 -7.41 11.23 9.60
CA GLY A 30 -6.23 10.54 10.14
C GLY A 30 -4.93 11.31 9.89
N GLY A 31 -4.02 11.27 10.87
CA GLY A 31 -2.70 11.91 10.77
C GLY A 31 -2.68 13.40 11.05
N THR A 32 -3.81 14.02 11.37
CA THR A 32 -3.83 15.43 11.74
C THR A 32 -3.36 15.63 13.18
N PRO A 33 -2.49 16.63 13.45
CA PRO A 33 -2.05 16.95 14.80
C PRO A 33 -3.18 17.63 15.61
N VAL A 34 -3.09 17.56 16.94
CA VAL A 34 -4.15 18.05 17.83
C VAL A 34 -4.44 19.54 17.65
N GLU A 35 -3.43 20.35 17.38
CA GLU A 35 -3.56 21.78 17.13
C GLU A 35 -4.43 22.13 15.92
N ALA A 36 -4.57 21.23 14.96
CA ALA A 36 -5.47 21.42 13.81
C ALA A 36 -6.97 21.42 14.22
N TRP A 37 -7.29 20.97 15.44
CA TRP A 37 -8.64 20.85 15.97
C TRP A 37 -8.95 21.87 17.08
N ILE A 38 -8.00 22.75 17.40
CA ILE A 38 -8.12 23.78 18.42
C ILE A 38 -8.49 25.10 17.75
N SER A 39 -9.42 25.85 18.35
CA SER A 39 -9.79 27.17 17.86
C SER A 39 -8.63 28.18 17.98
N GLU A 40 -8.68 29.28 17.20
CA GLU A 40 -7.68 30.37 17.31
C GLU A 40 -7.61 30.92 18.74
N GLU A 41 -8.76 31.03 19.43
CA GLU A 41 -8.79 31.48 20.83
C GLU A 41 -8.01 30.52 21.74
N GLY A 42 -8.15 29.20 21.52
CA GLY A 42 -7.39 28.19 22.26
C GLY A 42 -5.89 28.18 21.92
N LEU A 43 -5.52 28.66 20.72
CA LEU A 43 -4.13 28.73 20.26
C LEU A 43 -3.46 30.09 20.47
N LYS A 44 -4.12 31.06 21.08
CA LYS A 44 -3.61 32.43 21.21
C LYS A 44 -2.21 32.55 21.85
N GLU A 45 -1.89 31.63 22.77
CA GLU A 45 -0.58 31.54 23.42
C GLU A 45 0.49 30.82 22.56
N PHE A 46 0.10 30.31 21.40
CA PHE A 46 0.93 29.55 20.49
C PHE A 46 0.96 30.22 19.10
N PRO A 47 1.59 31.39 18.96
CA PRO A 47 1.53 32.22 17.74
C PRO A 47 2.04 31.52 16.49
N LYS A 48 2.92 30.51 16.64
CA LYS A 48 3.40 29.71 15.51
C LYS A 48 2.23 29.08 14.75
N TYR A 49 1.31 28.41 15.43
CA TYR A 49 0.18 27.70 14.78
C TYR A 49 -0.81 28.66 14.12
N ILE A 50 -1.01 29.86 14.73
CA ILE A 50 -1.84 30.91 14.14
C ILE A 50 -1.20 31.45 12.85
N ASN A 51 0.11 31.65 12.84
CA ASN A 51 0.84 32.08 11.63
C ASN A 51 0.82 31.02 10.56
N ASP A 52 1.03 29.75 10.93
CA ASP A 52 0.94 28.62 9.99
C ASP A 52 -0.47 28.56 9.37
N LYS A 53 -1.55 28.69 10.19
CA LYS A 53 -2.93 28.76 9.70
C LYS A 53 -3.12 29.86 8.66
N ARG A 54 -2.68 31.09 8.95
CA ARG A 54 -2.80 32.24 8.03
C ARG A 54 -2.08 31.98 6.70
N GLN A 55 -0.93 31.32 6.75
CA GLN A 55 -0.18 30.96 5.54
C GLN A 55 -0.98 29.93 4.70
N TYR A 56 -1.62 28.97 5.35
CA TYR A 56 -2.43 27.94 4.67
C TYR A 56 -3.83 28.43 4.26
N GLU A 57 -4.27 29.61 4.68
CA GLU A 57 -5.47 30.29 4.17
C GLU A 57 -5.23 30.98 2.81
N ASP A 58 -3.98 31.14 2.40
CA ASP A 58 -3.63 31.69 1.08
C ASP A 58 -3.76 30.60 0.00
N ASP A 59 -4.80 30.69 -0.81
CA ASP A 59 -5.06 29.77 -1.93
C ASP A 59 -3.93 29.71 -2.96
N ALA A 60 -3.21 30.82 -3.19
CA ALA A 60 -2.09 30.86 -4.11
C ALA A 60 -0.90 30.06 -3.54
N TYR A 61 -0.66 30.19 -2.25
CA TYR A 61 0.35 29.42 -1.55
C TYR A 61 0.03 27.92 -1.59
N LEU A 62 -1.20 27.52 -1.24
CA LEU A 62 -1.63 26.13 -1.31
C LEU A 62 -1.51 25.54 -2.71
N LYS A 63 -1.88 26.33 -3.71
CA LYS A 63 -1.74 25.91 -5.12
C LYS A 63 -0.30 25.67 -5.50
N SER A 64 0.62 26.53 -5.06
CA SER A 64 2.05 26.40 -5.32
C SER A 64 2.65 25.14 -4.68
N ILE A 65 2.26 24.84 -3.43
CA ILE A 65 2.67 23.60 -2.74
C ILE A 65 2.20 22.38 -3.53
N LYS A 66 0.89 22.31 -3.83
CA LYS A 66 0.31 21.16 -4.57
C LYS A 66 0.99 20.95 -5.92
N GLN A 67 1.32 22.02 -6.63
CA GLN A 67 2.06 21.92 -7.89
C GLN A 67 3.47 21.37 -7.69
N THR A 68 4.19 21.87 -6.69
CA THR A 68 5.56 21.44 -6.37
C THR A 68 5.59 19.98 -5.93
N GLU A 69 4.69 19.59 -5.06
CA GLU A 69 4.53 18.19 -4.61
C GLU A 69 4.18 17.26 -5.77
N GLY A 70 3.22 17.66 -6.60
CA GLY A 70 2.81 16.90 -7.79
C GLY A 70 3.96 16.70 -8.79
N LEU A 71 4.75 17.74 -9.04
CA LEU A 71 5.94 17.66 -9.90
C LEU A 71 7.03 16.78 -9.30
N SER A 72 7.27 16.88 -8.00
CA SER A 72 8.25 16.05 -7.29
C SER A 72 7.86 14.58 -7.32
N PHE A 73 6.59 14.28 -7.04
CA PHE A 73 6.04 12.94 -7.13
C PHE A 73 6.12 12.36 -8.56
N TYR A 74 5.76 13.17 -9.56
CA TYR A 74 5.86 12.75 -10.95
C TYR A 74 7.30 12.45 -11.37
N ARG A 75 8.25 13.33 -11.02
CA ARG A 75 9.67 13.15 -11.33
C ARG A 75 10.24 11.91 -10.67
N TRP A 76 9.93 11.71 -9.39
CA TRP A 76 10.35 10.53 -8.65
C TRP A 76 9.85 9.24 -9.31
N ASN A 77 8.54 9.12 -9.54
CA ASN A 77 7.97 7.92 -10.16
C ASN A 77 8.47 7.68 -11.58
N THR A 78 8.68 8.74 -12.37
CA THR A 78 9.22 8.63 -13.71
C THR A 78 10.68 8.15 -13.69
N SER A 79 11.49 8.67 -12.78
CA SER A 79 12.88 8.26 -12.60
C SER A 79 12.97 6.81 -12.16
N LEU A 80 12.16 6.45 -11.17
CA LEU A 80 12.06 5.08 -10.67
C LEU A 80 11.65 4.09 -11.76
N TYR A 81 10.61 4.44 -12.54
CA TYR A 81 10.16 3.59 -13.64
C TYR A 81 11.25 3.42 -14.71
N ARG A 82 11.89 4.51 -15.13
CA ARG A 82 12.91 4.47 -16.19
C ARG A 82 14.20 3.76 -15.76
N GLY A 83 14.56 3.86 -14.48
CA GLY A 83 15.78 3.25 -13.93
C GLY A 83 15.60 1.81 -13.46
N ASP A 84 14.38 1.27 -13.49
CA ASP A 84 14.11 -0.08 -12.99
C ASP A 84 14.46 -1.16 -14.00
N ALA A 85 15.63 -1.77 -13.83
CA ALA A 85 16.11 -2.87 -14.68
C ALA A 85 15.09 -4.01 -14.75
N GLY A 86 14.41 -4.31 -13.66
CA GLY A 86 13.41 -5.38 -13.60
C GLY A 86 12.23 -5.20 -14.53
N LEU A 87 11.96 -3.97 -14.98
CA LEU A 87 10.91 -3.67 -15.96
C LEU A 87 11.44 -3.69 -17.40
N HIS A 88 12.72 -3.37 -17.61
CA HIS A 88 13.23 -2.97 -18.92
C HIS A 88 14.32 -3.91 -19.50
N GLU A 89 14.78 -4.91 -18.73
CA GLU A 89 15.65 -5.93 -19.29
C GLU A 89 14.94 -6.74 -20.40
N ALA A 90 15.72 -7.36 -21.26
CA ALA A 90 15.20 -8.18 -22.38
C ALA A 90 14.22 -9.27 -21.91
N THR A 91 14.47 -9.85 -20.74
CA THR A 91 13.52 -10.69 -20.02
C THR A 91 13.17 -9.95 -18.70
N PRO A 92 11.99 -9.33 -18.60
CA PRO A 92 11.62 -8.62 -17.37
C PRO A 92 11.63 -9.55 -16.16
N TRP A 93 11.99 -9.02 -15.00
CA TRP A 93 12.14 -9.83 -13.78
C TRP A 93 10.83 -10.45 -13.27
N TYR A 94 9.69 -9.97 -13.73
CA TYR A 94 8.41 -10.61 -13.47
C TYR A 94 8.05 -11.76 -14.44
N ALA A 95 8.81 -11.95 -15.52
CA ALA A 95 8.53 -13.00 -16.49
C ALA A 95 8.62 -14.39 -15.86
N ALA A 96 7.73 -15.31 -16.25
CA ALA A 96 7.71 -16.68 -15.72
C ALA A 96 9.01 -17.43 -15.98
N ASN A 97 9.68 -17.15 -17.08
CA ASN A 97 10.93 -17.79 -17.51
C ASN A 97 12.20 -17.01 -17.11
N TYR A 98 12.06 -15.98 -16.26
CA TYR A 98 13.23 -15.25 -15.77
C TYR A 98 14.10 -16.15 -14.91
N ASN A 99 15.42 -16.09 -15.10
CA ASN A 99 16.40 -16.87 -14.34
C ASN A 99 16.86 -16.08 -13.10
N ASP A 100 16.36 -16.46 -11.93
CA ASP A 100 16.66 -15.83 -10.65
C ASP A 100 17.65 -16.61 -9.76
N LYS A 101 18.42 -17.55 -10.36
CA LYS A 101 19.35 -18.42 -9.61
C LYS A 101 20.41 -17.67 -8.84
N ASP A 102 20.82 -16.50 -9.33
CA ASP A 102 21.84 -15.66 -8.71
C ASP A 102 21.26 -14.67 -7.70
N TRP A 103 19.94 -14.69 -7.50
CA TRP A 103 19.30 -13.84 -6.52
C TRP A 103 19.56 -14.31 -5.09
N LYS A 104 19.69 -13.35 -4.18
CA LYS A 104 19.85 -13.62 -2.76
C LYS A 104 18.52 -14.07 -2.15
N THR A 105 18.59 -15.06 -1.28
CA THR A 105 17.43 -15.48 -0.49
C THR A 105 17.33 -14.60 0.75
N VAL A 106 16.11 -14.12 1.06
CA VAL A 106 15.82 -13.31 2.24
C VAL A 106 14.60 -13.86 2.98
N ASP A 107 14.57 -13.67 4.29
CA ASP A 107 13.34 -13.78 5.06
C ASP A 107 12.54 -12.49 4.90
N LEU A 108 11.35 -12.59 4.29
CA LEU A 108 10.48 -11.43 4.03
C LEU A 108 10.07 -10.68 5.29
N PHE A 109 10.01 -11.39 6.42
CA PHE A 109 9.58 -10.83 7.70
C PHE A 109 10.74 -10.40 8.60
N SER A 110 11.97 -10.59 8.16
CA SER A 110 13.14 -10.02 8.82
C SER A 110 13.18 -8.52 8.58
N THR A 111 13.41 -7.75 9.65
CA THR A 111 13.66 -6.31 9.54
C THR A 111 15.10 -6.03 9.10
N ASP A 112 15.94 -7.05 9.08
CA ASP A 112 17.35 -6.94 8.77
C ASP A 112 17.69 -7.54 7.40
N TRP A 113 17.18 -6.92 6.37
CA TRP A 113 17.61 -7.26 5.01
C TRP A 113 19.08 -6.91 4.77
N GLY A 114 19.64 -6.02 5.59
CA GLY A 114 21.04 -5.61 5.52
C GLY A 114 22.02 -6.74 5.82
N THR A 115 21.70 -7.69 6.72
CA THR A 115 22.53 -8.87 6.98
C THR A 115 22.66 -9.79 5.78
N ASN A 116 21.67 -9.77 4.89
CA ASN A 116 21.71 -10.48 3.60
C ASN A 116 22.33 -9.63 2.46
N GLY A 117 22.92 -8.48 2.80
CA GLY A 117 23.53 -7.56 1.84
C GLY A 117 22.51 -6.79 0.99
N LEU A 118 21.27 -6.72 1.44
CA LEU A 118 20.24 -5.84 0.90
C LEU A 118 20.17 -4.62 1.80
N ASN A 119 20.64 -3.48 1.33
CA ASN A 119 20.40 -2.21 2.01
C ASN A 119 19.01 -1.72 1.63
N PRO A 120 18.05 -1.68 2.58
CA PRO A 120 16.75 -1.09 2.30
C PRO A 120 16.92 0.41 2.06
N ILE A 121 16.75 0.81 0.81
CA ILE A 121 16.83 2.20 0.37
C ILE A 121 15.53 2.56 -0.34
N ASN A 122 15.31 3.85 -0.58
CA ASN A 122 14.26 4.28 -1.47
C ASN A 122 14.49 3.72 -2.88
N GLY A 123 13.42 3.23 -3.49
CA GLY A 123 13.51 2.62 -4.81
C GLY A 123 12.62 1.40 -4.97
N SER A 124 12.92 0.61 -5.99
CA SER A 124 12.24 -0.65 -6.27
C SER A 124 13.06 -1.84 -5.78
N HIS A 125 12.37 -2.77 -5.11
CA HIS A 125 12.91 -4.03 -4.63
C HIS A 125 12.09 -5.17 -5.22
N TRP A 126 12.75 -6.15 -5.79
CA TRP A 126 12.09 -7.27 -6.45
C TRP A 126 12.24 -8.55 -5.66
N PHE A 127 11.12 -9.23 -5.47
CA PHE A 127 11.06 -10.52 -4.80
C PHE A 127 10.40 -11.54 -5.70
N ARG A 128 10.91 -12.75 -5.68
CA ARG A 128 10.33 -13.88 -6.41
C ARG A 128 10.19 -15.06 -5.46
N LYS A 129 9.07 -15.75 -5.54
CA LYS A 129 8.79 -16.94 -4.74
C LYS A 129 8.12 -17.99 -5.60
N GLU A 130 8.72 -19.17 -5.65
CA GLU A 130 8.08 -20.35 -6.21
C GLU A 130 7.09 -20.92 -5.20
N VAL A 131 5.88 -21.26 -5.66
CA VAL A 131 4.82 -21.88 -4.89
C VAL A 131 4.30 -23.10 -5.64
N GLU A 132 4.06 -24.19 -4.91
CA GLU A 132 3.43 -25.41 -5.46
C GLU A 132 1.91 -25.27 -5.38
N VAL A 133 1.24 -25.56 -6.49
CA VAL A 133 -0.21 -25.48 -6.61
C VAL A 133 -0.75 -26.89 -6.89
N PRO A 134 -1.74 -27.36 -6.11
CA PRO A 134 -2.36 -28.67 -6.30
C PRO A 134 -3.03 -28.82 -7.68
N GLN A 135 -3.15 -30.06 -8.16
CA GLN A 135 -3.72 -30.36 -9.46
C GLN A 135 -5.15 -29.87 -9.63
N ASP A 136 -5.93 -29.93 -8.58
CA ASP A 136 -7.34 -29.50 -8.56
C ASP A 136 -7.51 -27.97 -8.63
N TRP A 137 -6.43 -27.20 -8.48
CA TRP A 137 -6.43 -25.75 -8.64
C TRP A 137 -6.03 -25.30 -10.05
N ASN A 138 -5.61 -26.23 -10.88
CA ASN A 138 -5.14 -25.93 -12.23
C ASN A 138 -6.17 -25.12 -13.02
N GLY A 139 -5.77 -23.94 -13.49
CA GLY A 139 -6.60 -23.07 -14.28
C GLY A 139 -7.74 -22.36 -13.56
N LYS A 140 -7.93 -22.60 -12.26
CA LYS A 140 -8.97 -21.91 -11.47
C LYS A 140 -8.58 -20.50 -11.10
N GLU A 141 -9.57 -19.66 -10.91
CA GLU A 141 -9.39 -18.37 -10.23
C GLU A 141 -8.98 -18.59 -8.77
N ALA A 142 -8.13 -17.72 -8.26
CA ALA A 142 -7.68 -17.79 -6.87
C ALA A 142 -7.52 -16.40 -6.26
N THR A 143 -7.47 -16.34 -4.94
CA THR A 143 -7.16 -15.12 -4.20
C THR A 143 -5.76 -15.22 -3.59
N LEU A 144 -4.91 -14.24 -3.90
CA LEU A 144 -3.59 -14.05 -3.29
C LEU A 144 -3.69 -12.97 -2.22
N ARG A 145 -3.33 -13.31 -0.98
CA ARG A 145 -3.23 -12.37 0.14
C ARG A 145 -1.78 -12.22 0.54
N LEU A 146 -1.25 -11.00 0.46
CA LEU A 146 0.14 -10.70 0.78
C LEU A 146 0.31 -9.85 2.05
N GLY A 147 -0.76 -9.73 2.84
CA GLY A 147 -0.74 -8.89 4.03
C GLY A 147 -0.60 -7.41 3.69
N CYS A 148 0.15 -6.66 4.49
CA CYS A 148 0.50 -5.29 4.19
C CYS A 148 1.96 -5.20 3.77
N ILE A 149 2.23 -4.36 2.77
CA ILE A 149 3.56 -4.13 2.21
C ILE A 149 3.85 -2.62 2.30
N VAL A 150 5.05 -2.25 2.73
CA VAL A 150 5.47 -0.85 2.90
C VAL A 150 6.50 -0.51 1.82
N ASP A 151 6.22 0.46 0.94
CA ASP A 151 5.03 1.33 0.87
C ASP A 151 4.02 0.86 -0.19
N ALA A 152 4.48 0.66 -1.43
CA ALA A 152 3.67 0.32 -2.59
C ALA A 152 4.15 -0.99 -3.23
N ASP A 153 3.33 -1.58 -4.06
CA ASP A 153 3.70 -2.80 -4.76
C ASP A 153 3.10 -2.90 -6.16
N SER A 154 3.66 -3.81 -6.95
CA SER A 154 3.05 -4.39 -8.14
C SER A 154 3.31 -5.90 -8.11
N VAL A 155 2.27 -6.69 -8.32
CA VAL A 155 2.34 -8.14 -8.14
C VAL A 155 2.00 -8.86 -9.44
N TYR A 156 2.79 -9.90 -9.71
CA TYR A 156 2.66 -10.74 -10.88
C TYR A 156 2.62 -12.21 -10.45
N VAL A 157 1.83 -13.01 -11.17
CA VAL A 157 1.81 -14.47 -11.03
C VAL A 157 2.07 -15.08 -12.40
N ASN A 158 3.11 -15.91 -12.52
CA ASN A 158 3.55 -16.49 -13.78
C ASN A 158 3.72 -15.45 -14.92
N GLY A 159 4.19 -14.25 -14.57
CA GLY A 159 4.35 -13.14 -15.52
C GLY A 159 3.10 -12.31 -15.76
N THR A 160 1.95 -12.75 -15.30
CA THR A 160 0.68 -12.02 -15.43
C THR A 160 0.53 -11.03 -14.28
N PHE A 161 0.31 -9.74 -14.58
CA PHE A 161 0.01 -8.73 -13.57
C PHE A 161 -1.34 -9.02 -12.90
N VAL A 162 -1.37 -9.04 -11.57
CA VAL A 162 -2.57 -9.34 -10.79
C VAL A 162 -3.05 -8.19 -9.91
N GLY A 163 -2.20 -7.21 -9.63
CA GLY A 163 -2.64 -6.05 -8.86
C GLY A 163 -1.52 -5.15 -8.36
N THR A 164 -1.92 -3.99 -7.85
CA THR A 164 -1.04 -2.97 -7.27
C THR A 164 -1.80 -2.18 -6.20
N ILE A 165 -1.11 -1.80 -5.15
CA ILE A 165 -1.58 -0.84 -4.14
C ILE A 165 -0.43 0.14 -3.89
N SER A 166 -0.72 1.45 -3.94
CA SER A 166 0.27 2.52 -3.80
C SER A 166 0.42 3.03 -2.36
N TYR A 167 -0.12 2.33 -1.38
CA TYR A 167 -0.23 2.82 -0.01
C TYR A 167 -0.03 1.69 1.02
N GLN A 168 0.68 1.97 2.10
CA GLN A 168 1.19 0.94 3.01
C GLN A 168 0.12 0.20 3.85
N TYR A 169 -1.01 0.82 4.17
CA TYR A 169 -1.96 0.25 5.15
C TYR A 169 -2.95 -0.77 4.59
N PRO A 170 -3.49 -0.65 3.36
CA PRO A 170 -4.44 -1.62 2.87
C PRO A 170 -3.83 -3.02 2.73
N PRO A 171 -4.54 -4.07 3.13
CA PRO A 171 -4.08 -5.43 2.87
C PRO A 171 -4.09 -5.71 1.36
N ARG A 172 -3.05 -6.37 0.87
CA ARG A 172 -2.92 -6.83 -0.51
C ARG A 172 -3.79 -8.05 -0.70
N ILE A 173 -4.89 -7.87 -1.38
CA ILE A 173 -5.84 -8.94 -1.72
C ILE A 173 -6.06 -8.85 -3.23
N TYR A 174 -5.45 -9.77 -3.97
CA TYR A 174 -5.45 -9.75 -5.43
C TYR A 174 -6.14 -11.00 -5.97
N THR A 175 -6.98 -10.81 -6.96
CA THR A 175 -7.55 -11.92 -7.72
C THR A 175 -6.56 -12.37 -8.77
N ILE A 176 -6.21 -13.66 -8.76
CA ILE A 176 -5.47 -14.31 -9.83
C ILE A 176 -6.51 -14.82 -10.83
N PRO A 177 -6.53 -14.31 -12.07
CA PRO A 177 -7.52 -14.74 -13.05
C PRO A 177 -7.44 -16.22 -13.38
N ALA A 178 -8.56 -16.79 -13.78
CA ALA A 178 -8.61 -18.17 -14.29
C ALA A 178 -7.61 -18.35 -15.46
N GLY A 179 -6.95 -19.49 -15.50
CA GLY A 179 -5.94 -19.83 -16.52
C GLY A 179 -4.52 -19.38 -16.19
N VAL A 180 -4.29 -18.56 -15.17
CA VAL A 180 -2.95 -18.09 -14.76
C VAL A 180 -2.23 -19.13 -13.91
N LEU A 181 -2.90 -19.72 -12.91
CA LEU A 181 -2.34 -20.78 -12.10
C LEU A 181 -2.29 -22.10 -12.87
N LYS A 182 -1.19 -22.82 -12.68
CA LYS A 182 -0.97 -24.17 -13.23
C LYS A 182 -0.72 -25.14 -12.10
N ALA A 183 -1.07 -26.40 -12.30
CA ALA A 183 -0.66 -27.45 -11.36
C ALA A 183 0.89 -27.50 -11.27
N GLY A 184 1.38 -27.74 -10.07
CA GLY A 184 2.81 -27.74 -9.77
C GLY A 184 3.37 -26.34 -9.56
N LYS A 185 4.55 -26.06 -10.10
CA LYS A 185 5.30 -24.85 -9.82
C LYS A 185 4.71 -23.60 -10.49
N ASN A 186 4.50 -22.58 -9.68
CA ASN A 186 4.09 -21.24 -10.09
C ASN A 186 5.01 -20.21 -9.44
N THR A 187 5.21 -19.08 -10.08
CA THR A 187 6.06 -18.01 -9.55
C THR A 187 5.20 -16.79 -9.19
N VAL A 188 5.29 -16.35 -7.96
CA VAL A 188 4.78 -15.05 -7.49
C VAL A 188 5.95 -14.07 -7.50
N THR A 189 5.80 -12.95 -8.20
CA THR A 189 6.79 -11.88 -8.26
C THR A 189 6.19 -10.61 -7.69
N ILE A 190 6.92 -9.97 -6.78
CA ILE A 190 6.49 -8.73 -6.12
C ILE A 190 7.56 -7.67 -6.40
N ARG A 191 7.14 -6.57 -7.03
CA ARG A 191 7.91 -5.34 -7.11
C ARG A 191 7.44 -4.43 -5.99
N LEU A 192 8.23 -4.32 -4.93
CA LEU A 192 7.98 -3.42 -3.81
C LEU A 192 8.65 -2.08 -4.11
N ILE A 193 7.92 -0.98 -3.89
CA ILE A 193 8.42 0.39 -4.04
C ILE A 193 8.47 1.04 -2.66
N SER A 194 9.65 1.51 -2.26
CA SER A 194 9.87 2.23 -1.02
C SER A 194 10.13 3.72 -1.27
N ASN A 195 9.40 4.55 -0.55
CA ASN A 195 9.52 6.01 -0.61
C ASN A 195 10.17 6.61 0.64
N ASN A 196 10.24 5.86 1.75
CA ASN A 196 10.67 6.37 3.04
C ASN A 196 11.86 5.61 3.65
N GLY A 197 12.50 4.71 2.90
CA GLY A 197 13.71 3.99 3.31
C GLY A 197 13.48 2.79 4.24
N TYR A 198 12.23 2.40 4.48
CA TYR A 198 11.89 1.26 5.34
C TYR A 198 10.97 0.25 4.66
N PRO A 199 11.38 -0.33 3.51
CA PRO A 199 10.58 -1.34 2.84
C PRO A 199 10.51 -2.61 3.70
N HIS A 200 9.30 -3.14 3.89
CA HIS A 200 9.11 -4.41 4.61
C HIS A 200 7.73 -5.02 4.35
N PHE A 201 7.62 -6.31 4.66
CA PHE A 201 6.35 -7.03 4.76
C PHE A 201 5.93 -7.08 6.24
N VAL A 202 4.68 -6.74 6.51
CA VAL A 202 4.18 -6.65 7.90
C VAL A 202 3.93 -8.06 8.45
N LYS A 203 4.72 -8.48 9.45
CA LYS A 203 4.75 -9.83 10.00
C LYS A 203 3.40 -10.29 10.58
N GLU A 204 2.67 -9.40 11.21
CA GLU A 204 1.38 -9.68 11.85
C GLU A 204 0.25 -9.92 10.84
N LYS A 205 0.53 -9.73 9.56
CA LYS A 205 -0.44 -9.92 8.46
C LYS A 205 0.17 -10.82 7.40
N PRO A 206 0.23 -12.14 7.65
CA PRO A 206 0.96 -13.07 6.80
C PRO A 206 0.35 -13.22 5.40
N CYS A 207 1.20 -13.63 4.47
CA CYS A 207 0.82 -13.94 3.11
C CYS A 207 0.10 -15.29 3.04
N LEU A 208 -1.02 -15.35 2.31
CA LEU A 208 -1.81 -16.54 2.07
C LEU A 208 -2.22 -16.61 0.60
N LEU A 209 -2.22 -17.81 0.05
CA LEU A 209 -2.78 -18.12 -1.27
C LEU A 209 -3.89 -19.15 -1.07
N TYR A 210 -5.10 -18.88 -1.57
CA TYR A 210 -6.20 -19.83 -1.57
C TYR A 210 -7.11 -19.63 -2.79
N THR A 211 -7.76 -20.69 -3.21
CA THR A 211 -8.88 -20.61 -4.16
C THR A 211 -10.10 -20.06 -3.44
N SER A 212 -10.92 -19.28 -4.13
CA SER A 212 -12.21 -18.88 -3.60
C SER A 212 -13.02 -20.12 -3.26
N PRO A 213 -13.60 -20.23 -2.07
CA PRO A 213 -14.63 -21.23 -1.84
C PRO A 213 -15.78 -20.88 -2.78
N SER A 214 -16.14 -21.84 -3.58
CA SER A 214 -17.34 -21.83 -4.42
C SER A 214 -18.60 -21.68 -3.56
#